data_18572fe8fa1053bc1d5e47629577bd00
#
_entry.id   18572fe8fa1053bc1d5e47629577bd00
#
_cell.length_a   1.000
_cell.length_b   1.000
_cell.length_c   1.000
_cell.angle_alpha   90.00
_cell.angle_beta   90.00
_cell.angle_gamma   90.00
#
_symmetry.space_group_name_H-M   'P 1'
#
loop_
_entity.id
_entity.type
_entity.pdbx_description
1 polymer ?
#
loop_
_entity_poly.entity_id
_entity_poly.type
_entity_poly.pdbx_seq_one_letter_code
_entity_poly.pdbx_strand_id
1 'polypeptide(L)'
;MVSFKKCMFHKERKDCMEENGLTLYKLMILFLIKKVDFPLSNSQISEFILDKGYTTYFKLQQAFHELEDEDMLRTELVRNASHYFLTEEGKEAIDMFEYQLSEPIRNDILTFLATKEYQLREETNLEADYFPAKRDEYTVRLRIKEKDSMLLEVNLNVVSREQAIYICDHWKSNHSDIYAYLINRLLFQDQSQEAE
;
A
#
# COMPACT_ATOMS: atom_id res chain seq x y z
N MET A 1 17.57 17.57 -48.75
CA MET A 1 18.34 17.79 -47.52
C MET A 1 17.55 18.46 -46.38
N VAL A 2 16.24 18.62 -46.52
CA VAL A 2 15.35 19.28 -45.54
C VAL A 2 14.53 18.28 -44.69
N SER A 3 14.49 17.00 -45.11
CA SER A 3 13.64 15.99 -44.45
C SER A 3 14.27 15.34 -43.20
N PHE A 4 15.61 15.31 -43.08
CA PHE A 4 16.31 14.63 -41.98
C PHE A 4 16.34 15.48 -40.67
N LYS A 5 16.38 16.79 -40.77
CA LYS A 5 16.35 17.68 -39.58
C LYS A 5 14.99 17.74 -38.88
N LYS A 6 13.90 17.50 -39.63
CA LYS A 6 12.54 17.52 -39.06
C LYS A 6 12.21 16.27 -38.23
N CYS A 7 12.87 15.14 -38.53
CA CYS A 7 12.68 13.88 -37.80
C CYS A 7 13.42 13.87 -36.44
N MET A 8 14.61 14.46 -36.39
CA MET A 8 15.42 14.56 -35.17
C MET A 8 14.74 15.46 -34.10
N PHE A 9 14.21 16.61 -34.53
CA PHE A 9 13.51 17.52 -33.60
C PHE A 9 12.18 16.98 -33.06
N HIS A 10 11.55 16.02 -33.75
CA HIS A 10 10.33 15.37 -33.25
C HIS A 10 10.64 14.25 -32.24
N LYS A 11 11.77 13.57 -32.38
CA LYS A 11 12.22 12.49 -31.49
C LYS A 11 12.65 13.09 -30.14
N GLU A 12 13.48 14.14 -30.15
CA GLU A 12 13.92 14.81 -28.92
C GLU A 12 12.78 15.46 -28.13
N ARG A 13 11.75 16.02 -28.81
CA ARG A 13 10.56 16.56 -28.12
C ARG A 13 9.70 15.46 -27.49
N LYS A 14 9.63 14.32 -28.14
CA LYS A 14 8.83 13.19 -27.63
C LYS A 14 9.50 12.56 -26.42
N ASP A 15 10.80 12.36 -26.48
CA ASP A 15 11.61 11.85 -25.38
C ASP A 15 11.57 12.82 -24.18
N CYS A 16 11.71 14.14 -24.40
CA CYS A 16 11.62 15.16 -23.35
C CYS A 16 10.21 15.29 -22.74
N MET A 17 9.14 15.07 -23.53
CA MET A 17 7.77 15.06 -23.01
C MET A 17 7.45 13.75 -22.25
N GLU A 18 8.08 12.65 -22.62
CA GLU A 18 7.94 11.37 -21.91
C GLU A 18 8.70 11.40 -20.57
N GLU A 19 9.89 11.96 -20.52
CA GLU A 19 10.66 12.17 -19.28
C GLU A 19 9.95 13.12 -18.31
N ASN A 20 9.38 14.23 -18.79
CA ASN A 20 8.60 15.14 -17.95
C ASN A 20 7.33 14.47 -17.39
N GLY A 21 6.69 13.59 -18.17
CA GLY A 21 5.55 12.81 -17.70
C GLY A 21 5.93 11.83 -16.59
N LEU A 22 7.03 11.11 -16.76
CA LEU A 22 7.50 10.12 -15.79
C LEU A 22 7.91 10.78 -14.46
N THR A 23 8.61 11.91 -14.54
CA THR A 23 8.95 12.72 -13.36
C THR A 23 7.71 13.17 -12.59
N LEU A 24 6.65 13.59 -13.31
CA LEU A 24 5.39 13.95 -12.68
C LEU A 24 4.77 12.78 -11.92
N TYR A 25 4.76 11.58 -12.50
CA TYR A 25 4.19 10.39 -11.85
C TYR A 25 5.00 9.97 -10.62
N LYS A 26 6.34 10.04 -10.69
CA LYS A 26 7.24 9.85 -9.54
C LYS A 26 6.89 10.80 -8.40
N LEU A 27 6.76 12.10 -8.69
CA LEU A 27 6.39 13.10 -7.69
C LEU A 27 4.99 12.87 -7.10
N MET A 28 4.02 12.43 -7.91
CA MET A 28 2.68 12.09 -7.40
C MET A 28 2.73 10.92 -6.42
N ILE A 29 3.49 9.85 -6.73
CA ILE A 29 3.67 8.68 -5.86
C ILE A 29 4.32 9.12 -4.54
N LEU A 30 5.45 9.83 -4.60
CA LEU A 30 6.16 10.31 -3.41
C LEU A 30 5.28 11.22 -2.55
N PHE A 31 4.53 12.15 -3.17
CA PHE A 31 3.64 13.05 -2.46
C PHE A 31 2.51 12.31 -1.77
N LEU A 32 1.91 11.31 -2.43
CA LEU A 32 0.82 10.51 -1.88
C LEU A 32 1.29 9.74 -0.64
N ILE A 33 2.46 9.06 -0.72
CA ILE A 33 3.04 8.32 0.42
C ILE A 33 3.45 9.26 1.55
N LYS A 34 4.01 10.45 1.23
CA LYS A 34 4.40 11.46 2.23
C LYS A 34 3.23 11.95 3.08
N LYS A 35 2.01 11.98 2.52
CA LYS A 35 0.83 12.55 3.20
C LYS A 35 0.15 11.58 4.16
N VAL A 36 0.58 10.34 4.19
CA VAL A 36 0.08 9.32 5.13
C VAL A 36 1.18 8.87 6.09
N ASP A 37 0.81 8.37 7.24
CA ASP A 37 1.71 7.84 8.27
C ASP A 37 1.77 6.30 8.28
N PHE A 38 1.35 5.66 7.18
CA PHE A 38 1.34 4.22 6.99
C PHE A 38 1.72 3.86 5.55
N PRO A 39 2.25 2.65 5.30
CA PRO A 39 2.63 2.25 3.95
C PRO A 39 1.41 2.07 3.05
N LEU A 40 1.53 2.44 1.79
CA LEU A 40 0.50 2.22 0.79
C LEU A 40 0.88 1.06 -0.13
N SER A 41 -0.11 0.24 -0.49
CA SER A 41 0.10 -0.83 -1.45
C SER A 41 0.14 -0.30 -2.89
N ASN A 42 0.74 -1.09 -3.79
CA ASN A 42 0.74 -0.80 -5.24
C ASN A 42 -0.69 -0.58 -5.76
N SER A 43 -1.64 -1.43 -5.32
CA SER A 43 -3.04 -1.33 -5.75
C SER A 43 -3.70 -0.04 -5.30
N GLN A 44 -3.46 0.40 -4.07
CA GLN A 44 -4.03 1.66 -3.52
C GLN A 44 -3.53 2.89 -4.26
N ILE A 45 -2.22 2.96 -4.54
CA ILE A 45 -1.64 4.06 -5.31
C ILE A 45 -2.11 4.01 -6.78
N SER A 46 -2.13 2.80 -7.36
CA SER A 46 -2.55 2.60 -8.74
C SER A 46 -4.03 2.96 -8.94
N GLU A 47 -4.91 2.60 -8.00
CA GLU A 47 -6.32 2.98 -8.03
C GLU A 47 -6.48 4.48 -8.22
N PHE A 48 -5.85 5.29 -7.38
CA PHE A 48 -5.94 6.74 -7.48
C PHE A 48 -5.44 7.28 -8.82
N ILE A 49 -4.22 6.90 -9.21
CA ILE A 49 -3.55 7.49 -10.38
C ILE A 49 -4.22 7.06 -11.69
N LEU A 50 -4.70 5.81 -11.78
CA LEU A 50 -5.34 5.28 -12.96
C LEU A 50 -6.80 5.72 -13.08
N ASP A 51 -7.56 5.75 -11.99
CA ASP A 51 -8.97 6.19 -11.99
C ASP A 51 -9.10 7.68 -12.38
N LYS A 52 -8.14 8.49 -11.96
CA LYS A 52 -8.04 9.90 -12.38
C LYS A 52 -7.52 10.06 -13.82
N GLY A 53 -7.05 8.99 -14.45
CA GLY A 53 -6.56 9.03 -15.83
C GLY A 53 -5.24 9.77 -16.01
N TYR A 54 -4.45 9.94 -14.96
CA TYR A 54 -3.16 10.66 -15.05
C TYR A 54 -2.15 9.95 -15.93
N THR A 55 -2.13 8.61 -15.91
CA THR A 55 -1.20 7.81 -16.71
C THR A 55 -1.76 6.43 -17.04
N THR A 56 -0.95 5.61 -17.73
CA THR A 56 -1.25 4.20 -18.00
C THR A 56 -0.55 3.30 -16.97
N TYR A 57 -1.06 2.09 -16.78
CA TYR A 57 -0.48 1.11 -15.88
C TYR A 57 1.02 0.88 -16.11
N PHE A 58 1.45 0.74 -17.37
CA PHE A 58 2.87 0.49 -17.69
C PHE A 58 3.79 1.64 -17.27
N LYS A 59 3.39 2.89 -17.52
CA LYS A 59 4.16 4.07 -17.11
C LYS A 59 4.19 4.23 -15.60
N LEU A 60 3.11 3.86 -14.93
CA LEU A 60 3.06 3.87 -13.48
C LEU A 60 4.00 2.84 -12.89
N GLN A 61 4.01 1.59 -13.40
CA GLN A 61 4.96 0.56 -12.94
C GLN A 61 6.41 0.94 -13.24
N GLN A 62 6.67 1.60 -14.36
CA GLN A 62 8.00 2.16 -14.65
C GLN A 62 8.41 3.21 -13.59
N ALA A 63 7.49 4.10 -13.21
CA ALA A 63 7.77 5.11 -12.19
C ALA A 63 8.10 4.49 -10.83
N PHE A 64 7.38 3.42 -10.41
CA PHE A 64 7.70 2.68 -9.19
C PHE A 64 9.10 2.07 -9.25
N HIS A 65 9.42 1.38 -10.33
CA HIS A 65 10.71 0.71 -10.50
C HIS A 65 11.88 1.72 -10.45
N GLU A 66 11.74 2.85 -11.14
CA GLU A 66 12.76 3.88 -11.10
C GLU A 66 12.91 4.53 -9.72
N LEU A 67 11.82 4.70 -8.97
CA LEU A 67 11.88 5.20 -7.59
C LEU A 67 12.56 4.22 -6.62
N GLU A 68 12.39 2.91 -6.84
CA GLU A 68 13.09 1.87 -6.09
C GLU A 68 14.59 1.83 -6.46
N ASP A 69 14.91 1.88 -7.76
CA ASP A 69 16.30 1.90 -8.25
C ASP A 69 17.08 3.14 -7.79
N GLU A 70 16.40 4.27 -7.58
CA GLU A 70 16.95 5.52 -7.09
C GLU A 70 16.94 5.62 -5.55
N ASP A 71 16.63 4.52 -4.84
CA ASP A 71 16.53 4.46 -3.37
C ASP A 71 15.54 5.48 -2.76
N MET A 72 14.56 5.99 -3.53
CA MET A 72 13.54 6.92 -3.04
C MET A 72 12.36 6.21 -2.37
N LEU A 73 12.14 4.94 -2.72
CA LEU A 73 11.13 4.07 -2.11
C LEU A 73 11.77 2.76 -1.64
N ARG A 74 11.31 2.28 -0.49
CA ARG A 74 11.56 0.94 -0.01
C ARG A 74 10.28 0.13 -0.12
N THR A 75 10.41 -1.09 -0.64
CA THR A 75 9.28 -2.02 -0.81
C THR A 75 9.36 -3.15 0.19
N GLU A 76 8.24 -3.47 0.81
CA GLU A 76 8.04 -4.69 1.59
C GLU A 76 6.91 -5.50 0.98
N LEU A 77 7.14 -6.80 0.83
CA LEU A 77 6.12 -7.71 0.31
C LEU A 77 5.27 -8.25 1.45
N VAL A 78 4.00 -7.86 1.48
CA VAL A 78 3.01 -8.35 2.42
C VAL A 78 1.87 -8.98 1.64
N ARG A 79 1.57 -10.28 1.86
CA ARG A 79 0.49 -11.02 1.16
C ARG A 79 0.55 -10.92 -0.37
N ASN A 80 1.69 -11.07 -0.99
CA ASN A 80 1.87 -10.88 -2.43
C ASN A 80 1.51 -9.46 -2.92
N ALA A 81 1.33 -8.49 -2.05
CA ALA A 81 1.17 -7.08 -2.38
C ALA A 81 2.44 -6.32 -1.97
N SER A 82 2.98 -5.52 -2.88
CA SER A 82 4.07 -4.60 -2.59
C SER A 82 3.53 -3.40 -1.82
N HIS A 83 4.09 -3.15 -0.64
CA HIS A 83 3.83 -1.96 0.17
C HIS A 83 5.04 -1.05 0.11
N TYR A 84 4.79 0.23 -0.13
CA TYR A 84 5.82 1.24 -0.34
C TYR A 84 5.97 2.15 0.87
N PHE A 85 7.23 2.37 1.23
CA PHE A 85 7.66 3.29 2.27
C PHE A 85 8.55 4.35 1.67
N LEU A 86 8.40 5.57 2.13
CA LEU A 86 9.29 6.66 1.74
C LEU A 86 10.62 6.53 2.49
N THR A 87 11.73 6.59 1.76
CA THR A 87 13.07 6.68 2.34
C THR A 87 13.40 8.12 2.74
N GLU A 88 14.54 8.36 3.38
CA GLU A 88 14.99 9.75 3.66
C GLU A 88 15.30 10.49 2.36
N GLU A 89 15.92 9.82 1.38
CA GLU A 89 16.19 10.38 0.05
C GLU A 89 14.89 10.75 -0.67
N GLY A 90 13.88 9.88 -0.58
CA GLY A 90 12.55 10.15 -1.15
C GLY A 90 11.84 11.32 -0.46
N LYS A 91 12.00 11.48 0.86
CA LYS A 91 11.45 12.64 1.60
C LYS A 91 12.14 13.94 1.16
N GLU A 92 13.47 13.94 1.09
CA GLU A 92 14.22 15.10 0.63
C GLU A 92 13.84 15.47 -0.82
N ALA A 93 13.70 14.47 -1.70
CA ALA A 93 13.32 14.70 -3.09
C ALA A 93 11.92 15.34 -3.19
N ILE A 94 10.92 14.81 -2.47
CA ILE A 94 9.58 15.40 -2.54
C ILE A 94 9.52 16.76 -1.84
N ASP A 95 10.29 17.00 -0.78
CA ASP A 95 10.36 18.30 -0.12
C ASP A 95 10.95 19.37 -1.07
N MET A 96 11.94 18.98 -1.86
CA MET A 96 12.60 19.89 -2.82
C MET A 96 11.72 20.14 -4.06
N PHE A 97 10.98 19.16 -4.55
CA PHE A 97 10.31 19.22 -5.85
C PHE A 97 8.77 19.27 -5.78
N GLU A 98 8.17 19.30 -4.58
CA GLU A 98 6.69 19.36 -4.39
C GLU A 98 6.06 20.54 -5.17
N TYR A 99 6.79 21.64 -5.36
CA TYR A 99 6.30 22.79 -6.11
C TYR A 99 6.03 22.52 -7.60
N GLN A 100 6.61 21.46 -8.16
CA GLN A 100 6.37 21.04 -9.55
C GLN A 100 5.00 20.35 -9.72
N LEU A 101 4.41 19.84 -8.62
CA LEU A 101 3.05 19.36 -8.64
C LEU A 101 2.08 20.54 -8.72
N SER A 102 1.25 20.56 -9.74
CA SER A 102 0.22 21.60 -9.87
C SER A 102 -0.77 21.54 -8.71
N GLU A 103 -1.35 22.68 -8.37
CA GLU A 103 -2.35 22.78 -7.30
C GLU A 103 -3.55 21.83 -7.48
N PRO A 104 -4.13 21.67 -8.71
CA PRO A 104 -5.18 20.67 -8.93
C PRO A 104 -4.78 19.25 -8.57
N ILE A 105 -3.56 18.80 -8.96
CA ILE A 105 -3.06 17.46 -8.66
C ILE A 105 -2.90 17.26 -7.14
N ARG A 106 -2.33 18.25 -6.45
CA ARG A 106 -2.20 18.19 -4.97
C ARG A 106 -3.55 18.10 -4.29
N ASN A 107 -4.53 18.89 -4.75
CA ASN A 107 -5.87 18.88 -4.20
C ASN A 107 -6.59 17.55 -4.48
N ASP A 108 -6.41 16.96 -5.65
CA ASP A 108 -6.95 15.64 -5.98
C ASP A 108 -6.39 14.55 -5.05
N ILE A 109 -5.09 14.57 -4.80
CA ILE A 109 -4.43 13.62 -3.86
C ILE A 109 -4.98 13.82 -2.44
N LEU A 110 -5.03 15.05 -1.95
CA LEU A 110 -5.51 15.33 -0.60
C LEU A 110 -6.99 14.96 -0.42
N THR A 111 -7.82 15.20 -1.43
CA THR A 111 -9.24 14.82 -1.42
C THR A 111 -9.41 13.30 -1.41
N PHE A 112 -8.63 12.58 -2.22
CA PHE A 112 -8.63 11.11 -2.23
C PHE A 112 -8.26 10.56 -0.86
N LEU A 113 -7.15 11.03 -0.28
CA LEU A 113 -6.71 10.60 1.05
C LEU A 113 -7.77 10.91 2.11
N ALA A 114 -8.29 12.14 2.17
CA ALA A 114 -9.32 12.51 3.15
C ALA A 114 -10.59 11.64 3.06
N THR A 115 -10.94 11.21 1.85
CA THR A 115 -12.14 10.38 1.62
C THR A 115 -11.89 8.89 1.96
N LYS A 116 -10.68 8.39 1.71
CA LYS A 116 -10.36 6.96 1.82
C LYS A 116 -9.39 6.61 2.94
N GLU A 117 -8.87 7.56 3.70
CA GLU A 117 -7.84 7.34 4.72
C GLU A 117 -8.18 6.19 5.67
N TYR A 118 -9.40 6.14 6.16
CA TYR A 118 -9.85 5.07 7.05
C TYR A 118 -9.75 3.68 6.39
N GLN A 119 -10.23 3.55 5.15
CA GLN A 119 -10.18 2.29 4.40
C GLN A 119 -8.75 1.87 4.07
N LEU A 120 -7.92 2.83 3.62
CA LEU A 120 -6.53 2.60 3.28
C LEU A 120 -5.73 2.12 4.51
N ARG A 121 -5.95 2.76 5.64
CA ARG A 121 -5.32 2.41 6.93
C ARG A 121 -5.78 1.03 7.42
N GLU A 122 -7.08 0.75 7.37
CA GLU A 122 -7.64 -0.54 7.77
C GLU A 122 -7.06 -1.68 6.94
N GLU A 123 -6.94 -1.52 5.62
CA GLU A 123 -6.34 -2.51 4.73
C GLU A 123 -4.86 -2.79 5.03
N THR A 124 -4.12 -1.78 5.46
CA THR A 124 -2.71 -1.89 5.83
C THR A 124 -2.52 -2.52 7.22
N ASN A 125 -3.43 -2.23 8.15
CA ASN A 125 -3.33 -2.68 9.53
C ASN A 125 -3.77 -4.13 9.73
N LEU A 126 -4.50 -4.71 8.78
CA LEU A 126 -4.97 -6.08 8.85
C LEU A 126 -4.16 -6.99 7.94
N GLU A 127 -3.47 -7.94 8.52
CA GLU A 127 -2.73 -8.95 7.77
C GLU A 127 -3.31 -10.35 8.03
N ALA A 128 -3.42 -11.18 6.98
CA ALA A 128 -3.73 -12.59 7.11
C ALA A 128 -2.99 -13.37 6.03
N ASP A 129 -1.98 -14.12 6.40
CA ASP A 129 -1.14 -14.92 5.54
C ASP A 129 -1.31 -16.40 5.87
N TYR A 130 -1.00 -17.28 4.93
CA TYR A 130 -0.88 -18.70 5.21
C TYR A 130 0.39 -19.28 4.60
N PHE A 131 0.97 -20.25 5.29
CA PHE A 131 2.21 -20.90 4.91
C PHE A 131 2.03 -22.41 4.98
N PRO A 132 2.63 -23.19 4.06
CA PRO A 132 2.71 -24.63 4.24
C PRO A 132 3.51 -24.96 5.53
N ALA A 133 2.94 -25.78 6.39
CA ALA A 133 3.57 -26.25 7.62
C ALA A 133 4.22 -27.63 7.40
N LYS A 134 3.63 -28.71 7.91
CA LYS A 134 4.12 -30.08 7.72
C LYS A 134 3.03 -30.91 7.01
N ARG A 135 3.44 -31.73 6.01
CA ARG A 135 2.58 -32.70 5.31
C ARG A 135 1.08 -32.30 5.25
N ASP A 136 0.75 -31.53 4.24
CA ASP A 136 -0.63 -31.11 3.94
C ASP A 136 -1.31 -30.22 4.99
N GLU A 137 -0.56 -29.73 5.99
CA GLU A 137 -1.02 -28.75 6.95
C GLU A 137 -0.57 -27.33 6.55
N TYR A 138 -1.36 -26.35 6.93
CA TYR A 138 -1.08 -24.94 6.71
C TYR A 138 -1.18 -24.16 8.03
N THR A 139 -0.25 -23.25 8.25
CA THR A 139 -0.35 -22.26 9.33
C THR A 139 -0.91 -20.97 8.77
N VAL A 140 -2.04 -20.54 9.29
CA VAL A 140 -2.63 -19.24 9.02
C VAL A 140 -2.16 -18.28 10.10
N ARG A 141 -1.62 -17.13 9.69
CA ARG A 141 -1.19 -16.06 10.56
C ARG A 141 -2.04 -14.83 10.33
N LEU A 142 -2.76 -14.41 11.36
CA LEU A 142 -3.69 -13.28 11.37
C LEU A 142 -3.13 -12.20 12.27
N ARG A 143 -3.11 -10.95 11.80
CA ARG A 143 -2.53 -9.83 12.54
C ARG A 143 -3.42 -8.60 12.49
N ILE A 144 -3.45 -7.89 13.60
CA ILE A 144 -3.97 -6.52 13.72
C ILE A 144 -2.82 -5.65 14.18
N LYS A 145 -2.52 -4.62 13.40
CA LYS A 145 -1.51 -3.61 13.73
C LYS A 145 -2.17 -2.26 13.96
N GLU A 146 -1.57 -1.44 14.77
CA GLU A 146 -1.89 -0.03 14.89
C GLU A 146 -0.60 0.77 14.90
N LYS A 147 -0.35 1.51 13.81
CA LYS A 147 0.94 2.19 13.56
C LYS A 147 2.09 1.18 13.64
N ASP A 148 3.00 1.37 14.59
CA ASP A 148 4.17 0.51 14.81
C ASP A 148 3.92 -0.60 15.84
N SER A 149 2.70 -0.71 16.37
CA SER A 149 2.35 -1.66 17.42
C SER A 149 1.55 -2.84 16.89
N MET A 150 1.95 -4.06 17.29
CA MET A 150 1.17 -5.26 17.07
C MET A 150 0.12 -5.37 18.17
N LEU A 151 -1.17 -5.23 17.83
CA LEU A 151 -2.27 -5.37 18.78
C LEU A 151 -2.64 -6.83 19.00
N LEU A 152 -2.66 -7.61 17.94
CA LEU A 152 -3.00 -9.02 17.98
C LEU A 152 -2.24 -9.80 16.90
N GLU A 153 -1.68 -10.93 17.29
CA GLU A 153 -1.22 -11.96 16.36
C GLU A 153 -1.83 -13.31 16.76
N VAL A 154 -2.47 -13.97 15.83
CA VAL A 154 -3.06 -15.32 16.01
C VAL A 154 -2.49 -16.24 14.93
N ASN A 155 -1.98 -17.39 15.36
CA ASN A 155 -1.50 -18.44 14.47
C ASN A 155 -2.40 -19.67 14.63
N LEU A 156 -3.00 -20.12 13.51
CA LEU A 156 -3.91 -21.27 13.47
C LEU A 156 -3.36 -22.32 12.52
N ASN A 157 -3.29 -23.57 12.95
CA ASN A 157 -2.97 -24.68 12.06
C ASN A 157 -4.26 -25.27 11.51
N VAL A 158 -4.31 -25.45 10.19
CA VAL A 158 -5.44 -26.03 9.46
C VAL A 158 -4.97 -27.16 8.55
N VAL A 159 -5.87 -28.09 8.26
CA VAL A 159 -5.55 -29.33 7.55
C VAL A 159 -5.65 -29.24 6.03
N SER A 160 -6.05 -28.07 5.49
CA SER A 160 -6.10 -27.88 4.04
C SER A 160 -5.83 -26.43 3.64
N ARG A 161 -5.40 -26.28 2.39
CA ARG A 161 -5.17 -24.96 1.78
C ARG A 161 -6.47 -24.18 1.64
N GLU A 162 -7.56 -24.83 1.32
CA GLU A 162 -8.89 -24.23 1.18
C GLU A 162 -9.37 -23.61 2.50
N GLN A 163 -9.15 -24.30 3.63
CA GLN A 163 -9.45 -23.75 4.95
C GLN A 163 -8.57 -22.52 5.25
N ALA A 164 -7.29 -22.58 4.91
CA ALA A 164 -6.39 -21.46 5.11
C ALA A 164 -6.84 -20.22 4.33
N ILE A 165 -7.17 -20.38 3.05
CA ILE A 165 -7.71 -19.31 2.20
C ILE A 165 -8.99 -18.75 2.79
N TYR A 166 -9.95 -19.62 3.15
CA TYR A 166 -11.22 -19.23 3.73
C TYR A 166 -11.06 -18.36 4.98
N ILE A 167 -10.16 -18.74 5.90
CA ILE A 167 -9.88 -17.95 7.11
C ILE A 167 -9.28 -16.59 6.75
N CYS A 168 -8.31 -16.56 5.83
CA CYS A 168 -7.70 -15.29 5.40
C CYS A 168 -8.73 -14.34 4.79
N ASP A 169 -9.61 -14.85 3.93
CA ASP A 169 -10.64 -14.04 3.25
C ASP A 169 -11.67 -13.45 4.23
N HIS A 170 -11.98 -14.20 5.29
CA HIS A 170 -12.96 -13.77 6.30
C HIS A 170 -12.36 -12.95 7.44
N TRP A 171 -11.02 -12.83 7.51
CA TRP A 171 -10.37 -12.06 8.56
C TRP A 171 -10.78 -10.60 8.57
N LYS A 172 -10.82 -9.96 7.38
CA LYS A 172 -11.17 -8.54 7.24
C LYS A 172 -12.55 -8.20 7.82
N SER A 173 -13.51 -9.10 7.71
CA SER A 173 -14.88 -8.87 8.22
C SER A 173 -15.08 -9.24 9.68
N ASN A 174 -14.21 -10.09 10.26
CA ASN A 174 -14.43 -10.64 11.61
C ASN A 174 -13.36 -10.21 12.63
N HIS A 175 -12.30 -9.54 12.22
CA HIS A 175 -11.17 -9.18 13.11
C HIS A 175 -11.59 -8.38 14.33
N SER A 176 -12.53 -7.43 14.17
CA SER A 176 -12.98 -6.56 15.25
C SER A 176 -13.71 -7.33 16.33
N ASP A 177 -14.62 -8.23 15.93
CA ASP A 177 -15.39 -9.06 16.86
C ASP A 177 -14.48 -10.07 17.59
N ILE A 178 -13.52 -10.65 16.86
CA ILE A 178 -12.53 -11.58 17.45
C ILE A 178 -11.64 -10.83 18.46
N TYR A 179 -11.16 -9.64 18.12
CA TYR A 179 -10.35 -8.84 19.02
C TYR A 179 -11.14 -8.46 20.28
N ALA A 180 -12.36 -7.94 20.11
CA ALA A 180 -13.22 -7.57 21.22
C ALA A 180 -13.56 -8.78 22.11
N TYR A 181 -13.85 -9.94 21.51
CA TYR A 181 -14.09 -11.17 22.24
C TYR A 181 -12.89 -11.58 23.11
N LEU A 182 -11.68 -11.58 22.53
CA LEU A 182 -10.47 -11.95 23.25
C LEU A 182 -10.18 -10.99 24.41
N ILE A 183 -10.26 -9.67 24.17
CA ILE A 183 -10.05 -8.67 25.20
C ILE A 183 -11.06 -8.80 26.32
N ASN A 184 -12.36 -8.91 26.00
CA ASN A 184 -13.40 -9.07 27.01
C ASN A 184 -13.21 -10.36 27.81
N ARG A 185 -12.85 -11.45 27.15
CA ARG A 185 -12.72 -12.74 27.83
C ARG A 185 -11.46 -12.86 28.69
N LEU A 186 -10.38 -12.19 28.30
CA LEU A 186 -9.09 -12.26 29.01
C LEU A 186 -8.92 -11.18 30.08
N LEU A 187 -9.47 -9.96 29.91
CA LEU A 187 -9.35 -8.88 30.87
C LEU A 187 -10.52 -8.81 31.85
N PHE A 188 -11.73 -9.10 31.38
CA PHE A 188 -12.93 -9.03 32.19
C PHE A 188 -13.44 -10.47 32.45
N GLN A 189 -12.82 -11.16 33.42
CA GLN A 189 -13.36 -12.43 33.91
C GLN A 189 -14.75 -12.20 34.51
N ASP A 190 -15.73 -13.02 34.13
CA ASP A 190 -17.07 -13.04 34.72
C ASP A 190 -16.95 -13.08 36.26
N GLN A 191 -17.38 -12.04 36.93
CA GLN A 191 -17.67 -12.05 38.37
C GLN A 191 -18.92 -12.89 38.71
N SER A 192 -19.29 -13.82 37.82
CA SER A 192 -20.52 -14.60 37.91
C SER A 192 -20.35 -15.97 38.57
N GLN A 193 -19.23 -16.24 39.26
CA GLN A 193 -19.00 -17.51 39.97
C GLN A 193 -18.67 -17.36 41.47
N GLU A 194 -19.18 -16.31 42.13
CA GLU A 194 -19.20 -16.29 43.59
C GLU A 194 -20.64 -16.02 44.07
N ALA A 195 -21.54 -16.93 43.82
CA ALA A 195 -22.83 -17.03 44.51
C ALA A 195 -23.41 -18.47 44.39
N GLU A 196 -22.78 -19.42 45.10
CA GLU A 196 -23.45 -20.62 45.62
C GLU A 196 -22.77 -21.04 46.95
#